data_8f3a90141f58bfb012ca91979af6e2df
#
_entry.id   8f3a90141f58bfb012ca91979af6e2df
#
_cell.length_a   1.000
_cell.length_b   1.000
_cell.length_c   1.000
_cell.angle_alpha   90.00
_cell.angle_beta   90.00
_cell.angle_gamma   90.00
#
_symmetry.space_group_name_H-M   'P 1'
#
loop_
_entity.id
_entity.type
_entity.pdbx_description
1 polymer ?
#
loop_
_entity_poly.entity_id
_entity_poly.type
_entity_poly.pdbx_seq_one_letter_code
_entity_poly.pdbx_strand_id
1 'polypeptide(L)'
;MEFTFTLKYQLSTQAGGDDDMLDRLAVEGCDDAIVGLGQPGRLALAFIREACSANEAVASALAAVRRAVPGATLIEATPDLVGLTDMAEVVGMSRQGMRKLVSVHSISFPSPVHEGRASIWHLAEVLAWFQGKGGYSVSQGMLEVARVAMQVNIRKELDRISPESVALATAG
;
A
#
# COMPACT_ATOMS: atom_id res chain seq x y z
N MET A 1 1.89 16.53 9.80
CA MET A 1 1.81 16.37 8.34
C MET A 1 0.71 15.36 8.03
N GLU A 2 -0.07 15.60 6.97
CA GLU A 2 -1.11 14.66 6.54
C GLU A 2 -0.54 13.58 5.62
N PHE A 3 -0.93 12.34 5.87
CA PHE A 3 -0.57 11.18 5.08
C PHE A 3 -1.82 10.51 4.54
N THR A 4 -1.85 10.28 3.24
CA THR A 4 -2.98 9.63 2.54
C THR A 4 -2.59 8.20 2.16
N PHE A 5 -3.37 7.23 2.63
CA PHE A 5 -3.15 5.81 2.35
C PHE A 5 -4.45 5.02 2.50
N THR A 6 -4.48 3.81 1.97
CA THR A 6 -5.63 2.91 2.12
C THR A 6 -5.16 1.56 2.65
N LEU A 7 -5.91 1.04 3.61
CA LEU A 7 -5.76 -0.32 4.11
C LEU A 7 -6.94 -1.16 3.63
N LYS A 8 -6.68 -2.32 3.05
CA LYS A 8 -7.69 -3.24 2.55
C LYS A 8 -7.61 -4.55 3.30
N TYR A 9 -8.78 -5.04 3.75
CA TYR A 9 -8.89 -6.25 4.57
C TYR A 9 -9.90 -7.24 3.99
N GLN A 10 -9.63 -8.50 4.27
CA GLN A 10 -10.62 -9.56 4.19
C GLN A 10 -11.22 -9.75 5.57
N LEU A 11 -12.55 -9.70 5.65
CA LEU A 11 -13.31 -9.93 6.87
C LEU A 11 -13.46 -11.44 7.13
N SER A 12 -13.48 -11.81 8.41
CA SER A 12 -13.88 -13.14 8.84
C SER A 12 -15.42 -13.22 8.91
N THR A 13 -15.96 -14.43 8.97
CA THR A 13 -17.40 -14.68 9.16
C THR A 13 -17.93 -14.17 10.50
N GLN A 14 -17.04 -13.82 11.43
CA GLN A 14 -17.36 -13.32 12.77
C GLN A 14 -17.28 -11.79 12.90
N ALA A 15 -17.15 -11.06 11.80
CA ALA A 15 -16.97 -9.60 11.82
C ALA A 15 -18.19 -8.84 12.41
N GLY A 16 -19.35 -9.48 12.53
CA GLY A 16 -20.58 -8.84 13.01
C GLY A 16 -21.32 -8.06 11.92
N GLY A 17 -22.33 -7.30 12.29
CA GLY A 17 -23.04 -6.42 11.38
C GLY A 17 -22.21 -5.20 10.98
N ASP A 18 -22.51 -4.63 9.81
CA ASP A 18 -21.76 -3.49 9.26
C ASP A 18 -21.82 -2.26 10.18
N ASP A 19 -23.00 -1.96 10.73
CA ASP A 19 -23.18 -0.80 11.61
C ASP A 19 -22.34 -0.92 12.91
N ASP A 20 -22.36 -2.08 13.55
CA ASP A 20 -21.57 -2.35 14.75
C ASP A 20 -20.06 -2.26 14.47
N MET A 21 -19.63 -2.69 13.28
CA MET A 21 -18.23 -2.60 12.86
C MET A 21 -17.83 -1.15 12.63
N LEU A 22 -18.67 -0.35 11.99
CA LEU A 22 -18.42 1.07 11.76
C LEU A 22 -18.30 1.84 13.08
N ASP A 23 -19.18 1.55 14.05
CA ASP A 23 -19.13 2.16 15.39
C ASP A 23 -17.81 1.80 16.10
N ARG A 24 -17.39 0.54 16.07
CA ARG A 24 -16.11 0.12 16.66
C ARG A 24 -14.91 0.79 15.98
N LEU A 25 -14.92 0.91 14.65
CA LEU A 25 -13.86 1.60 13.90
C LEU A 25 -13.74 3.06 14.34
N ALA A 26 -14.85 3.77 14.49
CA ALA A 26 -14.85 5.15 14.93
C ALA A 26 -14.32 5.29 16.38
N VAL A 27 -14.75 4.41 17.29
CA VAL A 27 -14.30 4.40 18.70
C VAL A 27 -12.81 4.13 18.82
N GLU A 28 -12.26 3.25 17.98
CA GLU A 28 -10.85 2.87 18.01
C GLU A 28 -9.91 3.83 17.28
N GLY A 29 -10.45 4.94 16.74
CA GLY A 29 -9.66 6.02 16.12
C GLY A 29 -9.47 5.86 14.61
N CYS A 30 -10.49 5.35 13.91
CA CYS A 30 -10.58 5.36 12.45
C CYS A 30 -11.63 6.37 11.94
N ASP A 31 -11.92 7.40 12.70
CA ASP A 31 -12.87 8.48 12.36
C ASP A 31 -12.34 9.41 11.26
N ASP A 32 -11.04 9.36 10.97
CA ASP A 32 -10.36 10.03 9.88
C ASP A 32 -10.32 9.18 8.57
N ALA A 33 -11.02 8.03 8.55
CA ALA A 33 -11.07 7.15 7.40
C ALA A 33 -12.43 7.17 6.68
N ILE A 34 -12.39 7.13 5.34
CA ILE A 34 -13.56 6.77 4.54
C ILE A 34 -13.63 5.25 4.45
N VAL A 35 -14.72 4.68 4.93
CA VAL A 35 -14.92 3.23 4.98
C VAL A 35 -15.69 2.75 3.77
N GLY A 36 -15.15 1.78 3.05
CA GLY A 36 -15.77 1.12 1.90
C GLY A 36 -16.09 -0.35 2.21
N LEU A 37 -17.36 -0.72 2.04
CA LEU A 37 -17.89 -2.08 2.23
C LEU A 37 -18.52 -2.60 0.91
N GLY A 38 -17.96 -2.18 -0.25
CA GLY A 38 -18.58 -2.41 -1.55
C GLY A 38 -18.61 -3.86 -2.04
N GLN A 39 -17.80 -4.74 -1.47
CA GLN A 39 -17.79 -6.17 -1.78
C GLN A 39 -18.00 -6.99 -0.51
N PRO A 40 -18.84 -8.05 -0.56
CA PRO A 40 -19.02 -8.94 0.58
C PRO A 40 -17.67 -9.50 1.08
N GLY A 41 -17.44 -9.44 2.38
CA GLY A 41 -16.22 -9.92 3.00
C GLY A 41 -14.98 -9.03 2.76
N ARG A 42 -15.16 -7.81 2.25
CA ARG A 42 -14.08 -6.83 2.04
C ARG A 42 -14.34 -5.55 2.81
N LEU A 43 -13.27 -5.02 3.39
CA LEU A 43 -13.25 -3.74 4.08
C LEU A 43 -12.09 -2.92 3.52
N ALA A 44 -12.36 -1.71 3.06
CA ALA A 44 -11.35 -0.72 2.67
C ALA A 44 -11.47 0.52 3.54
N LEU A 45 -10.35 1.01 4.03
CA LEU A 45 -10.26 2.23 4.85
C LEU A 45 -9.28 3.19 4.17
N ALA A 46 -9.80 4.26 3.59
CA ALA A 46 -9.00 5.33 3.00
C ALA A 46 -8.78 6.43 4.04
N PHE A 47 -7.56 6.54 4.52
CA PHE A 47 -7.15 7.48 5.56
C PHE A 47 -6.58 8.78 4.96
N ILE A 48 -6.89 9.90 5.64
CA ILE A 48 -6.14 11.16 5.57
C ILE A 48 -5.76 11.47 7.01
N ARG A 49 -4.58 11.01 7.44
CA ARG A 49 -4.19 11.01 8.85
C ARG A 49 -3.04 11.98 9.12
N GLU A 50 -3.23 12.83 10.13
CA GLU A 50 -2.15 13.63 10.67
C GLU A 50 -1.25 12.81 11.59
N ALA A 51 0.06 12.88 11.36
CA ALA A 51 1.07 12.22 12.18
C ALA A 51 2.44 12.90 12.04
N CYS A 52 3.38 12.54 12.90
CA CYS A 52 4.76 13.02 12.81
C CYS A 52 5.54 12.35 11.68
N SER A 53 5.11 11.14 11.26
CA SER A 53 5.72 10.38 10.15
C SER A 53 4.70 9.46 9.50
N ALA A 54 4.99 9.05 8.25
CA ALA A 54 4.19 8.04 7.53
C ALA A 54 4.15 6.71 8.29
N ASN A 55 5.25 6.32 8.94
CA ASN A 55 5.30 5.10 9.73
C ASN A 55 4.33 5.16 10.92
N GLU A 56 4.29 6.28 11.65
CA GLU A 56 3.34 6.48 12.75
C GLU A 56 1.89 6.47 12.24
N ALA A 57 1.61 7.16 11.13
CA ALA A 57 0.28 7.20 10.53
C ALA A 57 -0.24 5.80 10.18
N VAL A 58 0.55 5.01 9.46
CA VAL A 58 0.16 3.67 9.03
C VAL A 58 0.13 2.69 10.19
N ALA A 59 1.12 2.71 11.09
CA ALA A 59 1.19 1.81 12.24
C ALA A 59 0.01 2.02 13.21
N SER A 60 -0.36 3.29 13.49
CA SER A 60 -1.51 3.60 14.35
C SER A 60 -2.83 3.16 13.71
N ALA A 61 -2.99 3.32 12.39
CA ALA A 61 -4.16 2.84 11.67
C ALA A 61 -4.28 1.30 11.70
N LEU A 62 -3.20 0.58 11.43
CA LEU A 62 -3.17 -0.88 11.53
C LEU A 62 -3.54 -1.38 12.93
N ALA A 63 -3.02 -0.73 13.98
CA ALA A 63 -3.34 -1.06 15.36
C ALA A 63 -4.82 -0.79 15.69
N ALA A 64 -5.37 0.33 15.26
CA ALA A 64 -6.78 0.69 15.43
C ALA A 64 -7.72 -0.33 14.77
N VAL A 65 -7.46 -0.68 13.52
CA VAL A 65 -8.26 -1.69 12.80
C VAL A 65 -8.18 -3.06 13.48
N ARG A 66 -7.01 -3.46 13.96
CA ARG A 66 -6.84 -4.74 14.68
C ARG A 66 -7.71 -4.82 15.94
N ARG A 67 -7.86 -3.71 16.67
CA ARG A 67 -8.74 -3.64 17.86
C ARG A 67 -10.21 -3.60 17.47
N ALA A 68 -10.56 -2.82 16.45
CA ALA A 68 -11.94 -2.63 16.03
C ALA A 68 -12.53 -3.88 15.36
N VAL A 69 -11.73 -4.58 14.55
CA VAL A 69 -12.17 -5.72 13.73
C VAL A 69 -11.23 -6.91 13.93
N PRO A 70 -11.27 -7.58 15.11
CA PRO A 70 -10.47 -8.76 15.36
C PRO A 70 -10.73 -9.85 14.33
N GLY A 71 -9.67 -10.49 13.83
CA GLY A 71 -9.76 -11.55 12.82
C GLY A 71 -9.82 -11.04 11.37
N ALA A 72 -9.84 -9.74 11.11
CA ALA A 72 -9.65 -9.21 9.77
C ALA A 72 -8.21 -9.44 9.29
N THR A 73 -8.06 -9.89 8.05
CA THR A 73 -6.76 -10.17 7.44
C THR A 73 -6.40 -9.06 6.48
N LEU A 74 -5.24 -8.43 6.67
CA LEU A 74 -4.75 -7.39 5.77
C LEU A 74 -4.48 -8.00 4.38
N ILE A 75 -5.13 -7.47 3.37
CA ILE A 75 -4.86 -7.81 1.96
C ILE A 75 -3.68 -6.99 1.46
N GLU A 76 -3.75 -5.66 1.61
CA GLU A 76 -2.67 -4.75 1.23
C GLU A 76 -2.79 -3.37 1.91
N ALA A 77 -1.66 -2.72 2.07
CA ALA A 77 -1.55 -1.28 2.30
C ALA A 77 -1.18 -0.60 0.97
N THR A 78 -1.87 0.50 0.62
CA THR A 78 -1.61 1.23 -0.62
C THR A 78 -1.36 2.71 -0.33
N PRO A 79 -0.60 3.42 -1.22
CA PRO A 79 -0.07 2.98 -2.52
C PRO A 79 1.22 2.17 -2.39
N ASP A 80 1.32 1.07 -3.13
CA ASP A 80 2.54 0.24 -3.18
C ASP A 80 2.70 -0.40 -4.57
N LEU A 81 1.94 -1.46 -4.86
CA LEU A 81 2.03 -2.17 -6.13
C LEU A 81 1.28 -1.40 -7.22
N VAL A 82 1.99 -1.02 -8.27
CA VAL A 82 1.48 -0.14 -9.33
C VAL A 82 1.82 -0.65 -10.72
N GLY A 83 0.89 -0.43 -11.65
CA GLY A 83 1.12 -0.62 -13.08
C GLY A 83 1.51 0.68 -13.77
N LEU A 84 1.67 0.64 -15.10
CA LEU A 84 2.05 1.81 -15.91
C LEU A 84 1.06 2.98 -15.78
N THR A 85 -0.23 2.69 -15.71
CA THR A 85 -1.27 3.73 -15.59
C THR A 85 -1.17 4.45 -14.25
N ASP A 86 -1.08 3.69 -13.16
CA ASP A 86 -0.99 4.26 -11.82
C ASP A 86 0.27 5.10 -11.64
N MET A 87 1.42 4.60 -12.14
CA MET A 87 2.67 5.37 -12.13
C MET A 87 2.55 6.68 -12.91
N ALA A 88 1.93 6.64 -14.08
CA ALA A 88 1.74 7.81 -14.94
C ALA A 88 0.88 8.87 -14.25
N GLU A 89 -0.20 8.46 -13.60
CA GLU A 89 -1.09 9.35 -12.83
C GLU A 89 -0.34 10.01 -11.66
N VAL A 90 0.43 9.24 -10.90
CA VAL A 90 1.17 9.75 -9.73
C VAL A 90 2.19 10.81 -10.12
N VAL A 91 2.89 10.64 -11.25
CA VAL A 91 3.92 11.61 -11.69
C VAL A 91 3.41 12.64 -12.69
N GLY A 92 2.11 12.61 -13.01
CA GLY A 92 1.47 13.61 -13.87
C GLY A 92 1.84 13.49 -15.34
N MET A 93 1.98 12.28 -15.87
CA MET A 93 2.23 12.05 -17.30
C MET A 93 1.21 11.07 -17.91
N SER A 94 1.22 10.97 -19.26
CA SER A 94 0.38 9.98 -19.94
C SER A 94 0.93 8.56 -19.76
N ARG A 95 0.04 7.56 -19.81
CA ARG A 95 0.43 6.13 -19.77
C ARG A 95 1.44 5.81 -20.88
N GLN A 96 1.23 6.34 -22.08
CA GLN A 96 2.14 6.13 -23.22
C GLN A 96 3.50 6.79 -22.99
N GLY A 97 3.53 7.98 -22.38
CA GLY A 97 4.76 8.65 -21.97
C GLY A 97 5.53 7.82 -20.93
N MET A 98 4.84 7.28 -19.95
CA MET A 98 5.43 6.39 -18.96
C MET A 98 6.01 5.12 -19.60
N ARG A 99 5.27 4.47 -20.50
CA ARG A 99 5.74 3.28 -21.22
C ARG A 99 7.02 3.57 -22.01
N LYS A 100 7.06 4.70 -22.71
CA LYS A 100 8.26 5.14 -23.45
C LYS A 100 9.44 5.39 -22.52
N LEU A 101 9.19 6.05 -21.38
CA LEU A 101 10.22 6.37 -20.39
C LEU A 101 10.84 5.08 -19.82
N VAL A 102 10.02 4.12 -19.41
CA VAL A 102 10.47 2.81 -18.90
C VAL A 102 11.30 2.08 -19.96
N SER A 103 10.87 2.09 -21.22
CA SER A 103 11.57 1.47 -22.32
C SER A 103 12.94 2.11 -22.59
N VAL A 104 13.00 3.44 -22.62
CA VAL A 104 14.25 4.20 -22.87
C VAL A 104 15.25 4.03 -21.72
N HIS A 105 14.76 3.93 -20.50
CA HIS A 105 15.58 3.80 -19.29
C HIS A 105 15.61 2.38 -18.72
N SER A 106 15.40 1.36 -19.53
CA SER A 106 15.24 -0.04 -19.12
C SER A 106 16.35 -0.59 -18.23
N ILE A 107 17.57 -0.04 -18.32
CA ILE A 107 18.71 -0.46 -17.50
C ILE A 107 18.72 0.23 -16.11
N SER A 108 18.29 1.49 -16.03
CA SER A 108 18.35 2.29 -14.79
C SER A 108 17.01 2.38 -14.07
N PHE A 109 15.90 2.13 -14.76
CA PHE A 109 14.56 2.10 -14.15
C PHE A 109 14.41 0.88 -13.23
N PRO A 110 13.69 0.98 -12.11
CA PRO A 110 13.51 -0.15 -11.20
C PRO A 110 12.95 -1.38 -11.90
N SER A 111 13.42 -2.55 -11.48
CA SER A 111 12.88 -3.83 -11.96
C SER A 111 11.46 -4.04 -11.46
N PRO A 112 10.56 -4.61 -12.27
CA PRO A 112 9.22 -4.94 -11.80
C PRO A 112 9.26 -6.07 -10.76
N VAL A 113 8.29 -6.06 -9.84
CA VAL A 113 8.04 -7.15 -8.90
C VAL A 113 7.45 -8.36 -9.64
N HIS A 114 6.65 -8.10 -10.65
CA HIS A 114 6.05 -9.10 -11.52
C HIS A 114 6.14 -8.64 -12.97
N GLU A 115 6.56 -9.53 -13.84
CA GLU A 115 6.62 -9.32 -15.28
C GLU A 115 5.76 -10.36 -15.98
N GLY A 116 4.71 -9.89 -16.66
CA GLY A 116 3.75 -10.75 -17.35
C GLY A 116 2.90 -9.93 -18.31
N ARG A 117 1.62 -10.28 -18.43
CA ARG A 117 0.67 -9.53 -19.26
C ARG A 117 0.57 -8.06 -18.83
N ALA A 118 0.67 -7.80 -17.52
CA ALA A 118 0.89 -6.50 -16.92
C ALA A 118 2.14 -6.60 -16.04
N SER A 119 3.05 -5.67 -16.18
CA SER A 119 4.17 -5.52 -15.25
C SER A 119 3.76 -4.67 -14.08
N ILE A 120 4.25 -5.02 -12.89
CA ILE A 120 3.92 -4.39 -11.61
C ILE A 120 5.21 -4.01 -10.89
N TRP A 121 5.25 -2.81 -10.33
CA TRP A 121 6.40 -2.27 -9.59
C TRP A 121 6.01 -1.87 -8.17
N HIS A 122 6.98 -1.78 -7.29
CA HIS A 122 6.84 -1.03 -6.04
C HIS A 122 6.92 0.48 -6.32
N LEU A 123 5.87 1.21 -5.97
CA LEU A 123 5.80 2.66 -6.18
C LEU A 123 6.95 3.39 -5.48
N ALA A 124 7.37 2.93 -4.31
CA ALA A 124 8.48 3.53 -3.56
C ALA A 124 9.79 3.57 -4.37
N GLU A 125 10.10 2.51 -5.09
CA GLU A 125 11.30 2.42 -5.94
C GLU A 125 11.18 3.33 -7.16
N VAL A 126 9.99 3.37 -7.77
CA VAL A 126 9.69 4.24 -8.92
C VAL A 126 9.82 5.71 -8.54
N LEU A 127 9.22 6.13 -7.42
CA LEU A 127 9.31 7.51 -6.95
C LEU A 127 10.74 7.90 -6.55
N ALA A 128 11.49 7.01 -5.92
CA ALA A 128 12.90 7.24 -5.60
C ALA A 128 13.75 7.41 -6.87
N TRP A 129 13.48 6.65 -7.93
CA TRP A 129 14.15 6.81 -9.22
C TRP A 129 13.83 8.17 -9.84
N PHE A 130 12.57 8.60 -9.85
CA PHE A 130 12.18 9.92 -10.36
C PHE A 130 12.82 11.06 -9.56
N GLN A 131 12.87 10.92 -8.24
CA GLN A 131 13.53 11.90 -7.36
C GLN A 131 15.03 12.01 -7.67
N GLY A 132 15.70 10.87 -7.85
CA GLY A 132 17.14 10.85 -8.19
C GLY A 132 17.45 11.36 -9.59
N LYS A 133 16.55 11.11 -10.56
CA LYS A 133 16.70 11.61 -11.93
C LYS A 133 16.54 13.13 -12.03
N GLY A 134 15.69 13.72 -11.19
CA GLY A 134 15.35 15.13 -11.23
C GLY A 134 14.42 15.51 -12.38
N GLY A 135 13.89 16.74 -12.34
CA GLY A 135 12.99 17.26 -13.35
C GLY A 135 11.53 16.81 -13.22
N TYR A 136 11.21 16.03 -12.18
CA TYR A 136 9.85 15.57 -11.86
C TYR A 136 9.47 16.00 -10.45
N SER A 137 8.21 16.36 -10.27
CA SER A 137 7.67 16.70 -8.95
C SER A 137 7.25 15.40 -8.25
N VAL A 138 8.00 15.01 -7.22
CA VAL A 138 7.67 13.86 -6.38
C VAL A 138 7.25 14.36 -5.00
N SER A 139 6.03 14.04 -4.59
CA SER A 139 5.55 14.35 -3.25
C SER A 139 6.35 13.55 -2.21
N GLN A 140 7.01 14.24 -1.28
CA GLN A 140 7.76 13.61 -0.21
C GLN A 140 6.86 12.74 0.69
N GLY A 141 5.67 13.25 1.03
CA GLY A 141 4.70 12.48 1.82
C GLY A 141 4.26 11.20 1.13
N MET A 142 4.03 11.24 -0.19
CA MET A 142 3.68 10.04 -0.96
C MET A 142 4.83 9.04 -1.03
N LEU A 143 6.06 9.49 -1.21
CA LEU A 143 7.24 8.62 -1.19
C LEU A 143 7.41 7.93 0.17
N GLU A 144 7.22 8.66 1.25
CA GLU A 144 7.30 8.10 2.61
C GLU A 144 6.19 7.05 2.85
N VAL A 145 4.94 7.37 2.47
CA VAL A 145 3.82 6.42 2.56
C VAL A 145 4.08 5.18 1.71
N ALA A 146 4.53 5.34 0.47
CA ALA A 146 4.81 4.21 -0.41
C ALA A 146 5.90 3.28 0.16
N ARG A 147 6.94 3.85 0.80
CA ARG A 147 7.98 3.06 1.50
C ARG A 147 7.41 2.26 2.66
N VAL A 148 6.56 2.87 3.46
CA VAL A 148 5.93 2.19 4.61
C VAL A 148 4.95 1.13 4.12
N ALA A 149 4.12 1.43 3.11
CA ALA A 149 3.19 0.46 2.52
C ALA A 149 3.92 -0.77 1.95
N MET A 150 5.01 -0.55 1.21
CA MET A 150 5.89 -1.61 0.72
C MET A 150 6.40 -2.51 1.87
N GLN A 151 6.91 -1.92 2.95
CA GLN A 151 7.40 -2.66 4.11
C GLN A 151 6.29 -3.49 4.78
N VAL A 152 5.11 -2.90 4.96
CA VAL A 152 3.94 -3.58 5.54
C VAL A 152 3.52 -4.77 4.68
N ASN A 153 3.45 -4.57 3.35
CA ASN A 153 3.05 -5.63 2.42
C ASN A 153 4.08 -6.77 2.35
N ILE A 154 5.37 -6.46 2.32
CA ILE A 154 6.43 -7.46 2.36
C ILE A 154 6.38 -8.23 3.69
N ARG A 155 6.24 -7.54 4.81
CA ARG A 155 6.13 -8.18 6.12
C ARG A 155 4.94 -9.11 6.21
N LYS A 156 3.78 -8.65 5.74
CA LYS A 156 2.56 -9.46 5.67
C LYS A 156 2.78 -10.76 4.86
N GLU A 157 3.48 -10.69 3.73
CA GLU A 157 3.78 -11.88 2.93
C GLU A 157 4.78 -12.81 3.63
N LEU A 158 5.79 -12.27 4.29
CA LEU A 158 6.72 -13.06 5.10
C LEU A 158 6.00 -13.81 6.23
N ASP A 159 5.03 -13.18 6.87
CA ASP A 159 4.25 -13.80 7.95
C ASP A 159 3.36 -14.97 7.46
N ARG A 160 3.12 -15.07 6.14
CA ARG A 160 2.35 -16.17 5.52
C ARG A 160 3.17 -17.44 5.28
N ILE A 161 4.49 -17.33 5.23
CA ILE A 161 5.38 -18.47 5.01
C ILE A 161 6.04 -18.89 6.33
N SER A 162 6.24 -20.20 6.49
CA SER A 162 6.90 -20.71 7.69
C SER A 162 8.38 -20.32 7.69
N PRO A 163 9.01 -20.17 8.88
CA PRO A 163 10.44 -19.89 8.99
C PRO A 163 11.34 -20.90 8.24
N GLU A 164 10.94 -22.17 8.20
CA GLU A 164 11.65 -23.24 7.47
C GLU A 164 11.63 -23.01 5.95
N SER A 165 10.50 -22.54 5.39
CA SER A 165 10.38 -22.23 3.97
C SER A 165 11.26 -21.06 3.56
N VAL A 166 11.43 -20.07 4.43
CA VAL A 166 12.32 -18.91 4.18
C VAL A 166 13.78 -19.36 4.14
N ALA A 167 14.20 -20.23 5.06
CA ALA A 167 15.57 -20.75 5.11
C ALA A 167 15.97 -21.49 3.81
N LEU A 168 15.04 -22.25 3.21
CA LEU A 168 15.25 -22.93 1.94
C LEU A 168 15.42 -21.96 0.75
N ALA A 169 14.66 -20.86 0.74
CA ALA A 169 14.71 -19.87 -0.33
C ALA A 169 15.99 -19.01 -0.31
N THR A 170 16.65 -18.88 0.84
CA THR A 170 17.89 -18.08 1.01
C THR A 170 19.16 -18.88 0.92
N ALA A 171 19.10 -20.22 0.82
CA ALA A 171 20.22 -21.13 0.74
C ALA A 171 20.66 -21.46 -0.71
N GLY A 172 20.03 -20.83 -1.71
CA GLY A 172 20.30 -21.04 -3.14
C GLY A 172 21.26 -20.01 -3.76
#